data_8a9fe596a2371c2a3d8b4753e75cd967
#
_entry.id   8a9fe596a2371c2a3d8b4753e75cd967
#
_cell.length_a   1.000
_cell.length_b   1.000
_cell.length_c   1.000
_cell.angle_alpha   90.00
_cell.angle_beta   90.00
_cell.angle_gamma   90.00
#
_symmetry.space_group_name_H-M   'P 1'
#
loop_
_entity.id
_entity.type
_entity.pdbx_description
1 polymer ?
#
loop_
_entity_poly.entity_id
_entity_poly.type
_entity_poly.pdbx_seq_one_letter_code
_entity_poly.pdbx_strand_id
1 'polypeptide(L)'
;MDISRRSALTAITAGTALTGLAACSGAQSSGPDKKTTSKLPLPDTPSGLLLNKSRAARILDENKVDLLICSQARNVYYLTNQVPMTSRLGMGDYSYAVLSAKRPDRPVFITGRYNLYLGGAADTDVFNEIDFKLFSFPEDPVGYGGLTDIKDIINAPVTDAFYPKQHQDAALPPHIQRKKDRDIKAKQAHFATLEGGLLKQLLDTDFKHKTIAIDDPKIRETIAKTDLDVRIVDGDRLVKKMRLQKSANEIILHRYAARANARSARLAANSIGEGATLQDMRGEFFRGCGEQTMKPVYMLIDSIVPELVPREIKRGRTLMIDCVSEFQGYHGDFGRTVCVGEPSRKMKQVTDGLSYIWDRILPEVKAGKKYSDLHALAAKLYGETNLDTGFAINPHNVGLQHTDEPSRADFGLWMKDDIELQENMILSIDMPLLNNGIGGTAHLEDLVLIGKDGAELLNTSDDRLIIV
;
A
#
# COMPACT_ATOMS: atom_id res chain seq x y z
N MET A 1 39.36 -15.43 -37.08
CA MET A 1 39.22 -14.07 -37.62
C MET A 1 39.20 -13.11 -36.42
N ASP A 2 40.35 -12.53 -36.19
CA ASP A 2 40.62 -11.51 -35.19
C ASP A 2 40.13 -10.16 -35.66
N ILE A 3 39.42 -9.40 -34.87
CA ILE A 3 39.37 -7.94 -35.00
C ILE A 3 39.30 -7.32 -33.58
N SER A 4 40.48 -6.89 -33.14
CA SER A 4 40.70 -5.91 -32.09
C SER A 4 40.26 -4.52 -32.54
N ARG A 5 39.62 -3.75 -31.64
CA ARG A 5 39.65 -2.28 -31.73
C ARG A 5 39.86 -1.64 -30.37
N ARG A 6 41.06 -1.09 -30.25
CA ARG A 6 41.49 -0.15 -29.22
C ARG A 6 41.05 1.28 -29.54
N SER A 7 40.72 2.01 -28.46
CA SER A 7 41.06 3.41 -28.17
C SER A 7 40.66 4.55 -29.11
N ALA A 8 39.92 5.52 -28.54
CA ALA A 8 40.31 6.94 -28.61
C ALA A 8 39.61 7.75 -27.49
N LEU A 9 40.38 8.09 -26.49
CA LEU A 9 40.14 9.28 -25.65
C LEU A 9 40.61 10.49 -26.42
N THR A 10 39.81 11.56 -26.52
CA THR A 10 40.29 12.87 -26.92
C THR A 10 39.78 13.89 -25.89
N ALA A 11 40.75 14.45 -25.16
CA ALA A 11 40.56 15.58 -24.29
C ALA A 11 40.42 16.87 -25.13
N ILE A 12 39.52 17.76 -24.77
CA ILE A 12 39.52 19.15 -25.26
C ILE A 12 39.59 20.07 -24.04
N THR A 13 40.68 20.82 -24.03
CA THR A 13 41.08 21.84 -23.11
C THR A 13 40.33 23.18 -23.30
N ALA A 14 40.27 23.90 -22.21
CA ALA A 14 39.70 25.22 -21.99
C ALA A 14 40.08 26.32 -22.99
N GLY A 15 39.15 27.23 -23.20
CA GLY A 15 39.40 28.54 -23.80
C GLY A 15 38.47 29.59 -23.19
N THR A 16 39.05 30.42 -22.37
CA THR A 16 38.45 31.65 -21.79
C THR A 16 38.31 32.75 -22.85
N ALA A 17 37.15 33.41 -22.89
CA ALA A 17 37.03 34.77 -23.39
C ALA A 17 35.90 35.53 -22.65
N LEU A 18 36.31 36.50 -21.85
CA LEU A 18 35.46 37.60 -21.37
C LEU A 18 35.23 38.59 -22.51
N THR A 19 33.99 39.08 -22.66
CA THR A 19 33.67 40.51 -22.89
C THR A 19 32.15 40.70 -23.02
N GLY A 20 31.65 41.79 -22.40
CA GLY A 20 30.45 42.51 -22.86
C GLY A 20 29.29 42.65 -21.89
N LEU A 21 29.37 43.57 -20.96
CA LEU A 21 28.19 44.12 -20.27
C LEU A 21 27.25 44.79 -21.27
N ALA A 22 25.98 44.41 -21.26
CA ALA A 22 24.88 45.27 -21.68
C ALA A 22 23.75 45.15 -20.67
N ALA A 23 23.55 46.19 -19.89
CA ALA A 23 22.42 46.31 -18.97
C ALA A 23 21.14 46.56 -19.79
N CYS A 24 20.20 45.62 -19.74
CA CYS A 24 18.81 45.90 -20.06
C CYS A 24 17.99 45.70 -18.78
N SER A 25 17.53 46.81 -18.24
CA SER A 25 16.52 46.88 -17.20
C SER A 25 15.20 46.37 -17.77
N GLY A 26 14.90 45.08 -17.55
CA GLY A 26 13.64 44.46 -17.81
C GLY A 26 12.83 44.34 -16.53
N ALA A 27 11.62 44.85 -16.52
CA ALA A 27 10.69 44.79 -15.41
C ALA A 27 10.56 43.37 -14.90
N GLN A 28 10.89 43.14 -13.65
CA GLN A 28 10.53 41.88 -12.95
C GLN A 28 9.00 41.86 -12.81
N SER A 29 8.34 41.06 -13.63
CA SER A 29 7.00 40.58 -13.32
C SER A 29 7.16 39.64 -12.10
N SER A 30 6.68 40.11 -10.96
CA SER A 30 6.49 39.25 -9.77
C SER A 30 5.49 38.14 -10.12
N GLY A 31 6.02 37.01 -10.59
CA GLY A 31 5.25 35.78 -10.65
C GLY A 31 4.85 35.36 -9.23
N PRO A 32 3.74 34.66 -9.05
CA PRO A 32 3.29 34.25 -7.73
C PRO A 32 4.41 33.49 -7.02
N ASP A 33 4.70 33.90 -5.79
CA ASP A 33 5.67 33.24 -4.90
C ASP A 33 5.45 31.73 -4.95
N LYS A 34 6.38 31.01 -5.55
CA LYS A 34 6.45 29.55 -5.44
C LYS A 34 6.74 29.26 -3.97
N LYS A 35 5.67 29.18 -3.15
CA LYS A 35 5.78 28.68 -1.79
C LYS A 35 6.40 27.30 -1.89
N THR A 36 7.68 27.20 -1.57
CA THR A 36 8.43 25.96 -1.42
C THR A 36 7.66 25.08 -0.44
N THR A 37 7.04 24.05 -0.95
CA THR A 37 6.33 23.07 -0.14
C THR A 37 7.38 22.28 0.62
N SER A 38 7.65 22.66 1.86
CA SER A 38 8.62 21.94 2.71
C SER A 38 8.18 20.48 2.84
N LYS A 39 9.13 19.56 2.65
CA LYS A 39 8.90 18.11 2.87
C LYS A 39 8.36 17.88 4.28
N LEU A 40 7.36 17.01 4.41
CA LEU A 40 6.90 16.56 5.73
C LEU A 40 8.01 15.75 6.41
N PRO A 41 8.18 15.88 7.74
CA PRO A 41 9.06 14.97 8.47
C PRO A 41 8.54 13.53 8.30
N LEU A 42 9.46 12.60 8.05
CA LEU A 42 9.10 11.19 8.01
C LEU A 42 8.55 10.74 9.37
N PRO A 43 7.59 9.82 9.40
CA PRO A 43 7.09 9.29 10.66
C PRO A 43 8.17 8.46 11.36
N ASP A 44 8.00 8.27 12.66
CA ASP A 44 8.81 7.32 13.41
C ASP A 44 8.67 5.91 12.81
N THR A 45 9.78 5.19 12.79
CA THR A 45 9.75 3.78 12.35
C THR A 45 8.94 2.96 13.34
N PRO A 46 7.93 2.20 12.89
CA PRO A 46 7.19 1.30 13.76
C PRO A 46 8.11 0.36 14.54
N SER A 47 7.92 0.27 15.85
CA SER A 47 8.79 -0.51 16.74
C SER A 47 8.47 -2.00 16.78
N GLY A 48 7.40 -2.47 16.10
CA GLY A 48 6.96 -3.86 16.10
C GLY A 48 6.21 -4.24 14.83
N LEU A 49 5.57 -5.41 14.88
CA LEU A 49 4.76 -5.89 13.76
C LEU A 49 3.61 -4.92 13.43
N LEU A 50 3.30 -4.83 12.14
CA LEU A 50 2.10 -4.13 11.64
C LEU A 50 0.83 -4.92 11.99
N LEU A 51 0.96 -6.23 12.10
CA LEU A 51 -0.10 -7.16 12.47
C LEU A 51 -0.85 -6.73 13.74
N ASN A 52 -2.15 -6.53 13.64
CA ASN A 52 -3.01 -6.40 14.82
C ASN A 52 -3.20 -7.80 15.47
N LYS A 53 -2.29 -8.15 16.39
CA LYS A 53 -2.18 -9.48 16.99
C LYS A 53 -3.47 -9.92 17.69
N SER A 54 -4.09 -9.05 18.46
CA SER A 54 -5.32 -9.36 19.21
C SER A 54 -6.50 -9.62 18.26
N ARG A 55 -6.60 -8.84 17.20
CA ARG A 55 -7.62 -9.06 16.18
C ARG A 55 -7.37 -10.32 15.38
N ALA A 56 -6.12 -10.59 15.02
CA ALA A 56 -5.76 -11.82 14.32
C ALA A 56 -6.15 -13.06 15.14
N ALA A 57 -5.81 -13.07 16.43
CA ALA A 57 -6.19 -14.14 17.36
C ALA A 57 -7.71 -14.37 17.35
N ARG A 58 -8.48 -13.30 17.48
CA ARG A 58 -9.95 -13.35 17.48
C ARG A 58 -10.51 -13.88 16.15
N ILE A 59 -10.02 -13.38 15.01
CA ILE A 59 -10.50 -13.80 13.69
C ILE A 59 -10.20 -15.28 13.43
N LEU A 60 -9.02 -15.78 13.82
CA LEU A 60 -8.70 -17.20 13.71
C LEU A 60 -9.62 -18.08 14.58
N ASP A 61 -9.89 -17.67 15.81
CA ASP A 61 -10.74 -18.41 16.75
C ASP A 61 -12.21 -18.43 16.29
N GLU A 62 -12.78 -17.28 15.96
CA GLU A 62 -14.16 -17.14 15.45
C GLU A 62 -14.43 -18.01 14.21
N ASN A 63 -13.41 -18.15 13.33
CA ASN A 63 -13.52 -18.95 12.10
C ASN A 63 -13.02 -20.38 12.27
N LYS A 64 -12.59 -20.78 13.49
CA LYS A 64 -12.04 -22.11 13.80
C LYS A 64 -10.90 -22.51 12.86
N VAL A 65 -9.99 -21.59 12.61
CA VAL A 65 -8.82 -21.77 11.75
C VAL A 65 -7.60 -22.10 12.62
N ASP A 66 -6.93 -23.21 12.36
CA ASP A 66 -5.71 -23.60 13.06
C ASP A 66 -4.48 -22.92 12.47
N LEU A 67 -4.48 -22.75 11.15
CA LEU A 67 -3.34 -22.21 10.41
C LEU A 67 -3.80 -21.32 9.26
N LEU A 68 -3.24 -20.12 9.20
CA LEU A 68 -3.35 -19.23 8.05
C LEU A 68 -2.03 -19.23 7.30
N ILE A 69 -2.07 -19.48 5.99
CA ILE A 69 -0.90 -19.49 5.12
C ILE A 69 -1.10 -18.46 4.01
N CYS A 70 -0.21 -17.48 3.92
CA CYS A 70 -0.25 -16.43 2.92
C CYS A 70 1.00 -16.47 2.04
N SER A 71 0.81 -16.34 0.73
CA SER A 71 1.85 -16.16 -0.26
C SER A 71 1.77 -14.82 -0.99
N GLN A 72 0.59 -14.19 -1.06
CA GLN A 72 0.44 -12.87 -1.67
C GLN A 72 1.31 -11.84 -0.95
N ALA A 73 2.14 -11.11 -1.70
CA ALA A 73 3.18 -10.22 -1.15
C ALA A 73 2.67 -9.23 -0.10
N ARG A 74 1.46 -8.66 -0.28
CA ARG A 74 0.88 -7.73 0.69
C ARG A 74 0.43 -8.40 1.98
N ASN A 75 -0.10 -9.63 1.91
CA ASN A 75 -0.49 -10.40 3.08
C ASN A 75 0.74 -10.88 3.85
N VAL A 76 1.78 -11.30 3.13
CA VAL A 76 3.10 -11.59 3.71
C VAL A 76 3.66 -10.36 4.42
N TYR A 77 3.59 -9.19 3.77
CA TYR A 77 4.04 -7.94 4.37
C TYR A 77 3.25 -7.58 5.64
N TYR A 78 1.93 -7.69 5.63
CA TYR A 78 1.09 -7.42 6.79
C TYR A 78 1.45 -8.29 8.00
N LEU A 79 1.68 -9.58 7.75
CA LEU A 79 1.98 -10.54 8.81
C LEU A 79 3.42 -10.42 9.33
N THR A 80 4.37 -9.98 8.51
CA THR A 80 5.80 -10.11 8.80
C THR A 80 6.60 -8.80 8.71
N ASN A 81 6.00 -7.70 8.27
CA ASN A 81 6.68 -6.45 7.87
C ASN A 81 7.76 -6.66 6.79
N GLN A 82 7.73 -7.79 6.08
CA GLN A 82 8.73 -8.13 5.08
C GLN A 82 8.13 -8.06 3.67
N VAL A 83 8.73 -7.25 2.81
CA VAL A 83 8.42 -7.28 1.37
C VAL A 83 9.44 -8.19 0.71
N PRO A 84 9.05 -9.37 0.21
CA PRO A 84 9.97 -10.23 -0.52
C PRO A 84 10.54 -9.48 -1.72
N MET A 85 11.88 -9.47 -1.86
CA MET A 85 12.53 -8.77 -2.97
C MET A 85 12.14 -9.36 -4.33
N THR A 86 11.88 -10.67 -4.38
CA THR A 86 11.38 -11.36 -5.56
C THR A 86 10.09 -10.76 -6.10
N SER A 87 9.14 -10.41 -5.24
CA SER A 87 7.89 -9.77 -5.66
C SER A 87 8.15 -8.40 -6.30
N ARG A 88 9.12 -7.63 -5.75
CA ARG A 88 9.53 -6.34 -6.36
C ARG A 88 10.21 -6.49 -7.72
N LEU A 89 10.89 -7.60 -7.94
CA LEU A 89 11.55 -7.91 -9.20
C LEU A 89 10.60 -8.55 -10.24
N GLY A 90 9.33 -8.75 -9.90
CA GLY A 90 8.37 -9.42 -10.78
C GLY A 90 8.61 -10.92 -10.95
N MET A 91 9.41 -11.53 -10.07
CA MET A 91 9.75 -12.97 -10.13
C MET A 91 8.69 -13.86 -9.48
N GLY A 92 7.60 -13.28 -8.96
CA GLY A 92 6.55 -14.00 -8.25
C GLY A 92 6.74 -14.03 -6.73
N ASP A 93 5.78 -14.65 -6.05
CA ASP A 93 5.71 -14.68 -4.60
C ASP A 93 6.43 -15.93 -4.05
N TYR A 94 7.74 -15.84 -3.89
CA TYR A 94 8.59 -16.93 -3.36
C TYR A 94 8.76 -16.83 -1.84
N SER A 95 7.66 -16.64 -1.13
CA SER A 95 7.67 -16.58 0.33
C SER A 95 6.30 -16.97 0.89
N TYR A 96 6.30 -17.56 2.08
CA TYR A 96 5.08 -17.76 2.86
C TYR A 96 5.17 -17.04 4.19
N ALA A 97 4.05 -16.44 4.60
CA ALA A 97 3.81 -16.05 5.99
C ALA A 97 2.78 -17.01 6.58
N VAL A 98 3.13 -17.65 7.69
CA VAL A 98 2.25 -18.62 8.34
C VAL A 98 1.92 -18.15 9.74
N LEU A 99 0.62 -18.04 10.06
CA LEU A 99 0.13 -17.65 11.37
C LEU A 99 -0.67 -18.80 11.99
N SER A 100 -0.23 -19.28 13.14
CA SER A 100 -0.92 -20.34 13.87
C SER A 100 -1.85 -19.77 14.92
N ALA A 101 -3.05 -20.33 15.07
CA ALA A 101 -3.98 -19.98 16.14
C ALA A 101 -3.41 -20.23 17.56
N LYS A 102 -2.43 -21.12 17.71
CA LYS A 102 -1.72 -21.35 18.98
C LYS A 102 -0.73 -20.24 19.32
N ARG A 103 -0.21 -19.53 18.29
CA ARG A 103 0.77 -18.43 18.42
C ARG A 103 0.40 -17.29 17.48
N PRO A 104 -0.76 -16.64 17.69
CA PRO A 104 -1.28 -15.61 16.76
C PRO A 104 -0.50 -14.29 16.82
N ASP A 105 0.44 -14.18 17.75
CA ASP A 105 1.33 -13.03 17.96
C ASP A 105 2.71 -13.20 17.32
N ARG A 106 3.01 -14.40 16.77
CA ARG A 106 4.33 -14.73 16.25
C ARG A 106 4.25 -15.51 14.94
N PRO A 107 4.20 -14.80 13.82
CA PRO A 107 4.15 -15.43 12.50
C PRO A 107 5.48 -16.14 12.17
N VAL A 108 5.40 -17.17 11.31
CA VAL A 108 6.55 -17.82 10.70
C VAL A 108 6.73 -17.27 9.29
N PHE A 109 7.91 -16.78 8.96
CA PHE A 109 8.27 -16.31 7.63
C PHE A 109 9.17 -17.34 6.93
N ILE A 110 8.64 -17.98 5.89
CA ILE A 110 9.36 -18.96 5.08
C ILE A 110 9.79 -18.26 3.80
N THR A 111 11.11 -18.09 3.60
CA THR A 111 11.62 -17.30 2.49
C THR A 111 13.02 -17.72 2.08
N GLY A 112 13.48 -17.28 0.90
CA GLY A 112 14.86 -17.50 0.48
C GLY A 112 15.88 -16.76 1.36
N ARG A 113 17.00 -17.38 1.64
CA ARG A 113 18.11 -16.76 2.41
C ARG A 113 18.52 -15.42 1.84
N TYR A 114 18.53 -15.26 0.53
CA TYR A 114 18.87 -13.98 -0.09
C TYR A 114 17.89 -12.86 0.28
N ASN A 115 16.62 -13.14 0.54
CA ASN A 115 15.66 -12.13 1.02
C ASN A 115 16.03 -11.60 2.42
N LEU A 116 16.67 -12.41 3.26
CA LEU A 116 17.21 -11.96 4.54
C LEU A 116 18.34 -10.94 4.35
N TYR A 117 19.20 -11.14 3.33
CA TYR A 117 20.33 -10.24 3.05
C TYR A 117 19.93 -9.00 2.25
N LEU A 118 18.96 -9.11 1.36
CA LEU A 118 18.48 -7.98 0.54
C LEU A 118 17.37 -7.18 1.23
N GLY A 119 16.62 -7.80 2.14
CA GLY A 119 15.54 -7.15 2.88
C GLY A 119 16.03 -6.35 4.08
N GLY A 120 15.22 -5.38 4.53
CA GLY A 120 15.48 -4.58 5.71
C GLY A 120 15.16 -5.26 7.05
N ALA A 121 14.57 -6.46 7.04
CA ALA A 121 14.12 -7.15 8.24
C ALA A 121 15.20 -7.33 9.30
N ALA A 122 16.40 -7.60 8.80
CA ALA A 122 17.54 -7.87 9.67
C ALA A 122 18.03 -6.63 10.44
N ASP A 123 17.56 -5.44 10.08
CA ASP A 123 17.98 -4.19 10.73
C ASP A 123 16.93 -3.63 11.71
N THR A 124 15.79 -4.31 11.86
CA THR A 124 14.71 -3.89 12.77
C THR A 124 14.48 -4.92 13.90
N ASP A 125 13.91 -4.47 15.01
CA ASP A 125 13.54 -5.33 16.15
C ASP A 125 12.41 -6.30 15.84
N VAL A 126 11.66 -6.05 14.77
CA VAL A 126 10.62 -6.95 14.21
C VAL A 126 11.16 -8.36 13.97
N PHE A 127 12.45 -8.49 13.67
CA PHE A 127 13.08 -9.82 13.55
C PHE A 127 12.88 -10.71 14.79
N ASN A 128 12.83 -10.12 15.98
CA ASN A 128 12.65 -10.87 17.22
C ASN A 128 11.20 -11.33 17.45
N GLU A 129 10.26 -10.80 16.67
CA GLU A 129 8.83 -11.13 16.74
C GLU A 129 8.39 -12.18 15.71
N ILE A 130 9.30 -12.62 14.84
CA ILE A 130 9.05 -13.55 13.73
C ILE A 130 9.94 -14.78 13.88
N ASP A 131 9.40 -15.95 13.58
CA ASP A 131 10.19 -17.15 13.38
C ASP A 131 10.55 -17.30 11.90
N PHE A 132 11.81 -17.54 11.58
CA PHE A 132 12.29 -17.68 10.21
C PHE A 132 12.52 -19.13 9.85
N LYS A 133 12.06 -19.52 8.65
CA LYS A 133 12.48 -20.72 7.94
C LYS A 133 13.07 -20.29 6.61
N LEU A 134 14.34 -20.56 6.41
CA LEU A 134 15.07 -20.07 5.25
C LEU A 134 15.29 -21.20 4.26
N PHE A 135 15.01 -20.98 2.99
CA PHE A 135 15.43 -21.91 1.96
C PHE A 135 16.64 -21.36 1.18
N SER A 136 17.43 -22.29 0.69
CA SER A 136 18.57 -22.04 -0.19
C SER A 136 18.34 -22.80 -1.51
N PHE A 137 19.39 -23.40 -2.04
CA PHE A 137 19.28 -24.32 -3.17
C PHE A 137 19.70 -25.72 -2.75
N PRO A 138 19.11 -26.78 -3.31
CA PRO A 138 19.58 -28.13 -3.07
C PRO A 138 21.01 -28.28 -3.59
N GLU A 139 21.85 -29.08 -2.88
CA GLU A 139 23.21 -29.39 -3.35
C GLU A 139 23.18 -30.20 -4.65
N ASP A 140 22.20 -31.07 -4.82
CA ASP A 140 21.90 -31.80 -6.03
C ASP A 140 20.50 -31.42 -6.57
N PRO A 141 20.39 -30.41 -7.45
CA PRO A 141 19.10 -30.00 -8.01
C PRO A 141 18.42 -31.07 -8.87
N VAL A 142 19.19 -31.93 -9.52
CA VAL A 142 18.64 -33.01 -10.38
C VAL A 142 18.05 -34.11 -9.52
N GLY A 143 18.80 -34.59 -8.55
CA GLY A 143 18.34 -35.60 -7.58
C GLY A 143 17.15 -35.11 -6.77
N TYR A 144 17.17 -33.84 -6.35
CA TYR A 144 16.04 -33.22 -5.64
C TYR A 144 14.73 -33.27 -6.46
N GLY A 145 14.80 -33.01 -7.76
CA GLY A 145 13.63 -33.06 -8.65
C GLY A 145 12.97 -34.43 -8.75
N GLY A 146 13.64 -35.48 -8.36
CA GLY A 146 13.13 -36.86 -8.31
C GLY A 146 12.58 -37.28 -6.95
N LEU A 147 12.69 -36.46 -5.90
CA LEU A 147 12.22 -36.80 -4.57
C LEU A 147 10.70 -36.79 -4.50
N THR A 148 10.13 -37.84 -3.94
CA THR A 148 8.67 -37.98 -3.71
C THR A 148 8.33 -38.15 -2.23
N ASP A 149 9.25 -38.65 -1.42
CA ASP A 149 9.03 -38.74 0.02
C ASP A 149 9.20 -37.39 0.71
N ILE A 150 8.22 -37.03 1.54
CA ILE A 150 8.18 -35.73 2.22
C ILE A 150 9.39 -35.54 3.15
N LYS A 151 9.83 -36.62 3.82
CA LYS A 151 10.99 -36.55 4.73
C LYS A 151 12.27 -36.26 3.96
N ASP A 152 12.42 -36.86 2.77
CA ASP A 152 13.57 -36.62 1.91
C ASP A 152 13.56 -35.18 1.36
N ILE A 153 12.39 -34.67 0.96
CA ILE A 153 12.22 -33.28 0.53
C ILE A 153 12.61 -32.30 1.65
N ILE A 154 12.13 -32.53 2.87
CA ILE A 154 12.40 -31.67 4.02
C ILE A 154 13.87 -31.69 4.43
N ASN A 155 14.52 -32.87 4.36
CA ASN A 155 15.88 -33.08 4.85
C ASN A 155 16.94 -33.00 3.73
N ALA A 156 16.56 -32.62 2.52
CA ALA A 156 17.50 -32.52 1.40
C ALA A 156 18.66 -31.55 1.73
N PRO A 157 19.93 -31.93 1.40
CA PRO A 157 21.08 -31.09 1.62
C PRO A 157 20.99 -29.74 0.93
N VAL A 158 21.48 -28.69 1.57
CA VAL A 158 21.40 -27.30 1.10
C VAL A 158 22.77 -26.69 0.85
N THR A 159 22.88 -25.88 -0.20
CA THR A 159 24.10 -25.14 -0.48
C THR A 159 24.27 -23.95 0.47
N ASP A 160 25.54 -23.61 0.76
CA ASP A 160 25.92 -22.41 1.53
C ASP A 160 26.25 -21.20 0.61
N ALA A 161 25.76 -21.22 -0.64
CA ALA A 161 26.18 -20.30 -1.70
C ALA A 161 25.99 -18.80 -1.39
N PHE A 162 25.05 -18.46 -0.50
CA PHE A 162 24.73 -17.05 -0.17
C PHE A 162 25.37 -16.55 1.13
N TYR A 163 26.23 -17.33 1.77
CA TYR A 163 26.94 -16.83 2.95
C TYR A 163 27.95 -15.76 2.55
N PRO A 164 27.92 -14.57 3.17
CA PRO A 164 29.00 -13.61 2.98
C PRO A 164 30.29 -14.21 3.56
N LYS A 165 31.25 -14.45 2.67
CA LYS A 165 32.59 -14.91 3.08
C LYS A 165 33.34 -13.71 3.64
N GLN A 166 33.84 -13.85 4.87
CA GLN A 166 34.72 -12.87 5.47
C GLN A 166 36.16 -13.15 5.00
N HIS A 167 36.78 -12.16 4.39
CA HIS A 167 38.23 -12.18 4.17
C HIS A 167 38.96 -11.98 5.50
N GLN A 168 40.13 -12.62 5.68
CA GLN A 168 40.84 -12.60 6.95
C GLN A 168 41.16 -11.20 7.50
N ASP A 169 41.29 -10.19 6.62
CA ASP A 169 41.73 -8.86 6.96
C ASP A 169 40.61 -7.80 6.89
N ALA A 170 39.34 -8.19 6.69
CA ALA A 170 38.24 -7.25 6.54
C ALA A 170 37.06 -7.60 7.46
N ALA A 171 36.72 -6.70 8.38
CA ALA A 171 35.49 -6.83 9.16
C ALA A 171 34.28 -6.65 8.25
N LEU A 172 33.23 -7.46 8.46
CA LEU A 172 31.96 -7.23 7.79
C LEU A 172 31.33 -5.90 8.27
N PRO A 173 30.70 -5.14 7.40
CA PRO A 173 29.91 -3.99 7.84
C PRO A 173 28.89 -4.41 8.90
N PRO A 174 28.62 -3.59 9.92
CA PRO A 174 27.79 -3.98 11.07
C PRO A 174 26.39 -4.54 10.68
N HIS A 175 25.76 -3.95 9.65
CA HIS A 175 24.48 -4.43 9.15
C HIS A 175 24.57 -5.81 8.47
N ILE A 176 25.67 -6.11 7.78
CA ILE A 176 25.90 -7.44 7.18
C ILE A 176 26.24 -8.45 8.29
N GLN A 177 27.01 -8.06 9.30
CA GLN A 177 27.29 -8.92 10.45
C GLN A 177 26.00 -9.32 11.18
N ARG A 178 25.09 -8.36 11.45
CA ARG A 178 23.78 -8.68 12.05
C ARG A 178 22.98 -9.67 11.20
N LYS A 179 22.96 -9.50 9.87
CA LYS A 179 22.29 -10.44 8.96
C LYS A 179 22.88 -11.84 9.02
N LYS A 180 24.21 -11.93 9.06
CA LYS A 180 24.93 -13.20 9.20
C LYS A 180 24.60 -13.89 10.54
N ASP A 181 24.61 -13.15 11.64
CA ASP A 181 24.30 -13.68 12.97
C ASP A 181 22.85 -14.22 13.02
N ARG A 182 21.92 -13.55 12.39
CA ARG A 182 20.52 -13.97 12.28
C ARG A 182 20.34 -15.21 11.38
N ASP A 183 21.06 -15.26 10.28
CA ASP A 183 21.09 -16.43 9.39
C ASP A 183 21.66 -17.66 10.13
N ILE A 184 22.76 -17.49 10.87
CA ILE A 184 23.34 -18.55 11.71
C ILE A 184 22.34 -19.02 12.78
N LYS A 185 21.64 -18.08 13.43
CA LYS A 185 20.59 -18.42 14.41
C LYS A 185 19.45 -19.22 13.79
N ALA A 186 19.10 -18.93 12.54
CA ALA A 186 18.06 -19.64 11.78
C ALA A 186 18.57 -20.95 11.13
N LYS A 187 19.85 -21.31 11.27
CA LYS A 187 20.49 -22.43 10.56
C LYS A 187 19.77 -23.77 10.73
N GLN A 188 19.15 -24.04 11.87
CA GLN A 188 18.39 -25.26 12.11
C GLN A 188 17.08 -25.37 11.34
N ALA A 189 16.67 -24.29 10.68
CA ALA A 189 15.46 -24.19 9.88
C ALA A 189 15.78 -23.85 8.42
N HIS A 190 16.88 -24.39 7.87
CA HIS A 190 17.23 -24.27 6.46
C HIS A 190 16.68 -25.44 5.66
N PHE A 191 16.14 -25.13 4.49
CA PHE A 191 15.51 -26.07 3.57
C PHE A 191 16.08 -25.89 2.16
N ALA A 192 16.02 -26.96 1.37
CA ALA A 192 16.45 -26.90 -0.03
C ALA A 192 15.50 -26.08 -0.91
N THR A 193 14.22 -25.99 -0.52
CA THR A 193 13.19 -25.25 -1.28
C THR A 193 12.18 -24.59 -0.34
N LEU A 194 11.42 -23.63 -0.89
CA LEU A 194 10.27 -23.01 -0.24
C LEU A 194 9.22 -24.05 0.19
N GLU A 195 8.98 -25.05 -0.67
CA GLU A 195 8.03 -26.13 -0.41
C GLU A 195 8.46 -26.98 0.80
N GLY A 196 9.73 -27.38 0.89
CA GLY A 196 10.26 -28.13 2.03
C GLY A 196 10.03 -27.41 3.36
N GLY A 197 10.23 -26.10 3.37
CA GLY A 197 9.92 -25.26 4.55
C GLY A 197 8.44 -25.26 4.93
N LEU A 198 7.53 -25.21 3.95
CA LEU A 198 6.09 -25.26 4.20
C LEU A 198 5.62 -26.66 4.64
N LEU A 199 6.10 -27.72 3.99
CA LEU A 199 5.82 -29.11 4.41
C LEU A 199 6.23 -29.33 5.87
N LYS A 200 7.42 -28.90 6.25
CA LYS A 200 7.86 -28.97 7.66
C LYS A 200 6.91 -28.21 8.59
N GLN A 201 6.46 -27.02 8.19
CA GLN A 201 5.52 -26.24 8.99
C GLN A 201 4.17 -26.94 9.16
N LEU A 202 3.65 -27.58 8.10
CA LEU A 202 2.41 -28.34 8.13
C LEU A 202 2.52 -29.54 9.09
N LEU A 203 3.61 -30.32 8.98
CA LEU A 203 3.83 -31.51 9.82
C LEU A 203 4.07 -31.15 11.30
N ASP A 204 4.65 -29.98 11.60
CA ASP A 204 4.86 -29.52 12.97
C ASP A 204 3.59 -28.92 13.61
N THR A 205 2.53 -28.70 12.84
CA THR A 205 1.32 -28.07 13.34
C THR A 205 0.40 -29.10 13.99
N ASP A 206 0.04 -28.84 15.24
CA ASP A 206 -0.99 -29.61 15.93
C ASP A 206 -2.38 -28.99 15.63
N PHE A 207 -3.15 -29.68 14.80
CA PHE A 207 -4.46 -29.25 14.34
C PHE A 207 -5.58 -29.63 15.31
N LYS A 208 -6.29 -28.62 15.83
CA LYS A 208 -7.46 -28.81 16.71
C LYS A 208 -8.76 -28.90 15.89
N HIS A 209 -8.93 -28.00 14.91
CA HIS A 209 -10.14 -27.87 14.09
C HIS A 209 -9.98 -28.45 12.70
N LYS A 210 -8.79 -28.90 12.36
CA LYS A 210 -8.42 -29.40 11.03
C LYS A 210 -8.78 -28.40 9.90
N THR A 211 -8.53 -27.12 10.13
CA THR A 211 -8.85 -26.07 9.16
C THR A 211 -7.61 -25.22 8.85
N ILE A 212 -7.31 -25.10 7.56
CA ILE A 212 -6.26 -24.22 7.03
C ILE A 212 -6.90 -23.14 6.17
N ALA A 213 -6.55 -21.88 6.41
CA ALA A 213 -6.89 -20.75 5.55
C ALA A 213 -5.73 -20.44 4.61
N ILE A 214 -5.99 -20.27 3.32
CA ILE A 214 -4.98 -19.93 2.32
C ILE A 214 -5.41 -18.73 1.49
N ASP A 215 -4.47 -17.84 1.13
CA ASP A 215 -4.74 -16.68 0.28
C ASP A 215 -4.44 -16.92 -1.21
N ASP A 216 -3.79 -18.02 -1.54
CA ASP A 216 -3.50 -18.44 -2.91
C ASP A 216 -3.87 -19.92 -3.10
N PRO A 217 -4.70 -20.24 -4.10
CA PRO A 217 -5.06 -21.63 -4.41
C PRO A 217 -3.88 -22.57 -4.66
N LYS A 218 -2.73 -22.07 -5.13
CA LYS A 218 -1.52 -22.87 -5.38
C LYS A 218 -0.98 -23.55 -4.13
N ILE A 219 -1.23 -23.00 -2.95
CA ILE A 219 -0.82 -23.61 -1.67
C ILE A 219 -1.49 -24.99 -1.47
N ARG A 220 -2.66 -25.23 -2.09
CA ARG A 220 -3.35 -26.53 -2.04
C ARG A 220 -2.48 -27.68 -2.54
N GLU A 221 -1.66 -27.43 -3.56
CA GLU A 221 -0.79 -28.46 -4.17
C GLU A 221 0.24 -28.97 -3.14
N THR A 222 0.80 -28.06 -2.34
CA THR A 222 1.73 -28.47 -1.27
C THR A 222 1.01 -29.17 -0.12
N ILE A 223 -0.19 -28.69 0.27
CA ILE A 223 -0.99 -29.36 1.30
C ILE A 223 -1.38 -30.78 0.85
N ALA A 224 -1.75 -30.96 -0.41
CA ALA A 224 -2.16 -32.24 -0.99
C ALA A 224 -1.03 -33.31 -1.00
N LYS A 225 0.22 -32.91 -0.89
CA LYS A 225 1.36 -33.85 -0.71
C LYS A 225 1.40 -34.47 0.68
N THR A 226 0.68 -33.90 1.64
CA THR A 226 0.58 -34.42 3.00
C THR A 226 -0.67 -35.30 3.13
N ASP A 227 -0.64 -36.26 4.05
CA ASP A 227 -1.81 -37.07 4.40
C ASP A 227 -2.77 -36.36 5.37
N LEU A 228 -2.70 -35.01 5.45
CA LEU A 228 -3.51 -34.24 6.36
C LEU A 228 -4.97 -34.15 5.87
N ASP A 229 -5.86 -34.70 6.66
CA ASP A 229 -7.32 -34.52 6.46
C ASP A 229 -7.74 -33.14 7.01
N VAL A 230 -7.68 -32.11 6.18
CA VAL A 230 -7.96 -30.73 6.57
C VAL A 230 -8.95 -30.04 5.64
N ARG A 231 -9.79 -29.19 6.22
CA ARG A 231 -10.65 -28.29 5.48
C ARG A 231 -9.87 -27.03 5.09
N ILE A 232 -9.94 -26.65 3.83
CA ILE A 232 -9.30 -25.43 3.31
C ILE A 232 -10.36 -24.34 3.11
N VAL A 233 -10.09 -23.14 3.65
CA VAL A 233 -10.96 -21.97 3.56
C VAL A 233 -10.22 -20.75 2.98
N ASP A 234 -10.98 -19.71 2.60
CA ASP A 234 -10.47 -18.47 2.03
C ASP A 234 -9.70 -17.64 3.07
N GLY A 235 -8.38 -17.63 2.94
CA GLY A 235 -7.48 -16.90 3.79
C GLY A 235 -7.36 -15.40 3.42
N ASP A 236 -7.51 -15.03 2.15
CA ASP A 236 -7.45 -13.62 1.74
C ASP A 236 -8.59 -12.83 2.39
N ARG A 237 -9.80 -13.39 2.38
CA ARG A 237 -10.94 -12.78 3.08
C ARG A 237 -10.67 -12.63 4.59
N LEU A 238 -10.04 -13.62 5.24
CA LEU A 238 -9.72 -13.55 6.66
C LEU A 238 -8.67 -12.47 6.95
N VAL A 239 -7.62 -12.39 6.15
CA VAL A 239 -6.58 -11.35 6.30
C VAL A 239 -7.19 -9.95 6.09
N LYS A 240 -8.07 -9.77 5.11
CA LYS A 240 -8.79 -8.51 4.92
C LYS A 240 -9.64 -8.14 6.14
N LYS A 241 -10.31 -9.12 6.76
CA LYS A 241 -11.02 -8.90 8.05
C LYS A 241 -10.07 -8.49 9.17
N MET A 242 -8.86 -9.05 9.22
CA MET A 242 -7.84 -8.63 10.21
C MET A 242 -7.41 -7.18 9.96
N ARG A 243 -7.16 -6.79 8.70
CA ARG A 243 -6.71 -5.45 8.30
C ARG A 243 -7.76 -4.34 8.44
N LEU A 244 -9.05 -4.68 8.60
CA LEU A 244 -10.08 -3.66 8.82
C LEU A 244 -9.71 -2.76 10.02
N GLN A 245 -9.30 -3.34 11.13
CA GLN A 245 -8.92 -2.63 12.35
C GLN A 245 -7.40 -2.49 12.44
N LYS A 246 -6.91 -1.27 12.32
CA LYS A 246 -5.47 -0.99 12.27
C LYS A 246 -4.81 -1.16 13.64
N SER A 247 -3.58 -1.64 13.65
CA SER A 247 -2.71 -1.55 14.81
C SER A 247 -2.19 -0.11 15.00
N ALA A 248 -1.63 0.19 16.16
CA ALA A 248 -0.99 1.48 16.39
C ALA A 248 0.15 1.77 15.39
N ASN A 249 0.92 0.74 15.02
CA ASN A 249 1.99 0.85 14.04
C ASN A 249 1.48 1.17 12.63
N GLU A 250 0.37 0.57 12.21
CA GLU A 250 -0.30 0.90 10.94
C GLU A 250 -0.82 2.34 10.93
N ILE A 251 -1.43 2.81 12.03
CA ILE A 251 -1.97 4.17 12.14
C ILE A 251 -0.87 5.22 11.97
N ILE A 252 0.34 4.99 12.47
CA ILE A 252 1.48 5.89 12.28
C ILE A 252 1.77 6.06 10.78
N LEU A 253 1.82 4.98 10.03
CA LEU A 253 2.09 4.99 8.58
C LEU A 253 0.95 5.65 7.80
N HIS A 254 -0.30 5.35 8.16
CA HIS A 254 -1.48 5.95 7.53
C HIS A 254 -1.58 7.46 7.75
N ARG A 255 -1.28 7.96 8.94
CA ARG A 255 -1.27 9.41 9.21
C ARG A 255 -0.28 10.14 8.30
N TYR A 256 0.88 9.54 8.06
CA TYR A 256 1.84 10.11 7.12
C TYR A 256 1.33 10.00 5.68
N ALA A 257 0.87 8.81 5.26
CA ALA A 257 0.37 8.57 3.92
C ALA A 257 -0.76 9.55 3.54
N ALA A 258 -1.76 9.72 4.42
CA ALA A 258 -2.87 10.65 4.21
C ALA A 258 -2.40 12.10 4.01
N ARG A 259 -1.57 12.61 4.92
CA ARG A 259 -1.07 13.99 4.87
C ARG A 259 -0.18 14.25 3.66
N ALA A 260 0.73 13.33 3.36
CA ALA A 260 1.67 13.44 2.25
C ALA A 260 0.94 13.34 0.90
N ASN A 261 -0.05 12.46 0.78
CA ASN A 261 -0.90 12.32 -0.39
C ASN A 261 -1.71 13.60 -0.66
N ALA A 262 -2.46 14.09 0.33
CA ALA A 262 -3.23 15.33 0.21
C ALA A 262 -2.36 16.54 -0.15
N ARG A 263 -1.15 16.61 0.43
CA ARG A 263 -0.18 17.67 0.09
C ARG A 263 0.27 17.58 -1.37
N SER A 264 0.58 16.39 -1.86
CA SER A 264 1.00 16.15 -3.25
C SER A 264 -0.13 16.48 -4.23
N ALA A 265 -1.36 16.11 -3.90
CA ALA A 265 -2.56 16.43 -4.68
C ALA A 265 -2.81 17.95 -4.77
N ARG A 266 -2.68 18.66 -3.63
CA ARG A 266 -2.83 20.14 -3.60
C ARG A 266 -1.71 20.85 -4.34
N LEU A 267 -0.49 20.34 -4.29
CA LEU A 267 0.61 20.86 -5.09
C LEU A 267 0.28 20.78 -6.57
N ALA A 268 -0.21 19.63 -7.04
CA ALA A 268 -0.62 19.44 -8.42
C ALA A 268 -1.77 20.38 -8.81
N ALA A 269 -2.80 20.46 -7.98
CA ALA A 269 -3.93 21.38 -8.24
C ALA A 269 -3.50 22.84 -8.32
N ASN A 270 -2.56 23.29 -7.47
CA ASN A 270 -2.08 24.68 -7.43
C ASN A 270 -1.01 25.00 -8.50
N SER A 271 -0.49 23.99 -9.21
CA SER A 271 0.56 24.19 -10.23
C SER A 271 0.01 24.40 -11.62
N ILE A 272 -1.31 24.20 -11.83
CA ILE A 272 -1.94 24.30 -13.14
C ILE A 272 -2.52 25.69 -13.39
N GLY A 273 -2.70 26.00 -14.69
CA GLY A 273 -3.37 27.20 -15.17
C GLY A 273 -4.11 26.91 -16.46
N GLU A 274 -4.69 27.95 -17.05
CA GLU A 274 -5.33 27.84 -18.36
C GLU A 274 -4.33 27.36 -19.42
N GLY A 275 -4.72 26.38 -20.23
CA GLY A 275 -3.86 25.78 -21.26
C GLY A 275 -2.96 24.64 -20.77
N ALA A 276 -2.89 24.41 -19.45
CA ALA A 276 -2.28 23.19 -18.95
C ALA A 276 -3.12 21.96 -19.31
N THR A 277 -2.48 20.81 -19.39
CA THR A 277 -3.17 19.55 -19.67
C THR A 277 -3.40 18.72 -18.40
N LEU A 278 -4.30 17.74 -18.47
CA LEU A 278 -4.47 16.76 -17.39
C LEU A 278 -3.18 15.99 -17.12
N GLN A 279 -2.34 15.79 -18.16
CA GLN A 279 -1.02 15.15 -17.99
C GLN A 279 -0.04 16.01 -17.19
N ASP A 280 -0.07 17.34 -17.40
CA ASP A 280 0.78 18.26 -16.61
C ASP A 280 0.40 18.18 -15.14
N MET A 281 -0.91 18.21 -14.81
CA MET A 281 -1.40 18.07 -13.43
C MET A 281 -0.97 16.73 -12.82
N ARG A 282 -1.11 15.64 -13.57
CA ARG A 282 -0.70 14.31 -13.11
C ARG A 282 0.81 14.21 -12.87
N GLY A 283 1.60 14.81 -13.76
CA GLY A 283 3.06 14.90 -13.62
C GLY A 283 3.47 15.64 -12.34
N GLU A 284 2.78 16.72 -12.01
CA GLU A 284 3.02 17.49 -10.78
C GLU A 284 2.62 16.71 -9.53
N PHE A 285 1.54 15.91 -9.56
CA PHE A 285 1.19 15.01 -8.48
C PHE A 285 2.29 13.97 -8.24
N PHE A 286 2.78 13.33 -9.32
CA PHE A 286 3.84 12.32 -9.22
C PHE A 286 5.15 12.92 -8.69
N ARG A 287 5.49 14.14 -9.13
CA ARG A 287 6.63 14.88 -8.59
C ARG A 287 6.45 15.14 -7.08
N GLY A 288 5.28 15.64 -6.68
CA GLY A 288 4.94 15.89 -5.29
C GLY A 288 5.03 14.64 -4.42
N CYS A 289 4.55 13.50 -4.92
CA CYS A 289 4.69 12.21 -4.25
C CYS A 289 6.17 11.84 -4.02
N GLY A 290 7.01 11.98 -5.03
CA GLY A 290 8.46 11.72 -4.91
C GLY A 290 9.13 12.60 -3.87
N GLU A 291 8.80 13.90 -3.82
CA GLU A 291 9.30 14.83 -2.81
C GLU A 291 8.91 14.42 -1.37
N GLN A 292 7.73 13.82 -1.21
CA GLN A 292 7.24 13.30 0.07
C GLN A 292 7.65 11.84 0.34
N THR A 293 8.51 11.24 -0.48
CA THR A 293 8.91 9.81 -0.33
C THR A 293 7.72 8.85 -0.48
N MET A 294 6.68 9.29 -1.18
CA MET A 294 5.51 8.49 -1.53
C MET A 294 5.69 7.84 -2.90
N LYS A 295 5.06 6.71 -3.11
CA LYS A 295 4.93 6.11 -4.44
C LYS A 295 3.53 6.45 -4.98
N PRO A 296 3.41 7.13 -6.13
CA PRO A 296 2.12 7.40 -6.73
C PRO A 296 1.47 6.09 -7.18
N VAL A 297 0.17 5.97 -6.94
CA VAL A 297 -0.64 4.84 -7.42
C VAL A 297 -1.45 5.28 -8.63
N TYR A 298 -2.29 6.30 -8.48
CA TYR A 298 -2.99 6.95 -9.57
C TYR A 298 -3.40 8.39 -9.21
N MET A 299 -3.79 9.14 -10.22
CA MET A 299 -4.55 10.37 -10.10
C MET A 299 -5.65 10.34 -11.17
N LEU A 300 -6.88 10.14 -10.74
CA LEU A 300 -8.05 10.31 -11.60
C LEU A 300 -8.38 11.79 -11.69
N ILE A 301 -8.66 12.26 -12.90
CA ILE A 301 -9.01 13.66 -13.14
C ILE A 301 -10.23 13.70 -14.06
N ASP A 302 -11.17 14.59 -13.74
CA ASP A 302 -12.43 14.74 -14.49
C ASP A 302 -13.26 13.44 -14.46
N SER A 303 -13.79 12.96 -15.56
CA SER A 303 -14.59 11.73 -15.61
C SER A 303 -13.72 10.52 -15.97
N ILE A 304 -12.76 10.14 -15.10
CA ILE A 304 -11.88 8.99 -15.32
C ILE A 304 -11.24 9.04 -16.72
N VAL A 305 -10.21 9.85 -16.86
CA VAL A 305 -9.50 9.99 -18.13
C VAL A 305 -8.35 9.00 -18.16
N PRO A 306 -8.20 8.21 -19.25
CA PRO A 306 -7.01 7.40 -19.45
C PRO A 306 -5.74 8.23 -19.31
N GLU A 307 -4.73 7.69 -18.65
CA GLU A 307 -3.48 8.40 -18.35
C GLU A 307 -2.76 8.97 -19.56
N LEU A 308 -3.00 8.42 -20.73
CA LEU A 308 -2.35 8.81 -21.98
C LEU A 308 -3.15 9.83 -22.80
N VAL A 309 -4.29 10.32 -22.30
CA VAL A 309 -5.09 11.31 -23.06
C VAL A 309 -4.75 12.72 -22.58
N PRO A 310 -4.00 13.50 -23.36
CA PRO A 310 -3.79 14.92 -23.09
C PRO A 310 -5.09 15.67 -23.38
N ARG A 311 -5.68 16.27 -22.36
CA ARG A 311 -6.85 17.13 -22.48
C ARG A 311 -6.55 18.46 -21.80
N GLU A 312 -6.80 19.54 -22.50
CA GLU A 312 -6.64 20.89 -21.95
C GLU A 312 -7.61 21.18 -20.82
N ILE A 313 -7.09 21.81 -19.79
CA ILE A 313 -7.86 22.36 -18.68
C ILE A 313 -8.44 23.71 -19.12
N LYS A 314 -9.75 23.86 -19.00
CA LYS A 314 -10.46 25.04 -19.43
C LYS A 314 -10.89 25.89 -18.24
N ARG A 315 -10.67 27.19 -18.35
CA ARG A 315 -11.10 28.18 -17.35
C ARG A 315 -12.60 28.09 -17.08
N GLY A 316 -12.98 28.17 -15.80
CA GLY A 316 -14.38 28.16 -15.35
C GLY A 316 -15.04 26.78 -15.33
N ARG A 317 -14.36 25.73 -15.86
CA ARG A 317 -14.83 24.35 -15.76
C ARG A 317 -14.24 23.69 -14.53
N THR A 318 -15.09 23.08 -13.71
CA THR A 318 -14.61 22.29 -12.56
C THR A 318 -14.17 20.89 -12.98
N LEU A 319 -13.16 20.41 -12.32
CA LEU A 319 -12.57 19.09 -12.46
C LEU A 319 -12.56 18.40 -11.10
N MET A 320 -13.01 17.16 -11.03
CA MET A 320 -12.68 16.33 -9.90
C MET A 320 -11.24 15.86 -9.99
N ILE A 321 -10.58 15.77 -8.87
CA ILE A 321 -9.36 14.98 -8.70
C ILE A 321 -9.59 13.93 -7.62
N ASP A 322 -9.06 12.72 -7.85
CA ASP A 322 -9.01 11.64 -6.91
C ASP A 322 -7.58 11.09 -6.95
N CYS A 323 -6.87 11.25 -5.86
CA CYS A 323 -5.43 11.10 -5.79
C CYS A 323 -5.05 10.05 -4.77
N VAL A 324 -4.35 9.03 -5.24
CA VAL A 324 -3.88 7.93 -4.40
C VAL A 324 -2.38 7.74 -4.55
N SER A 325 -1.70 7.70 -3.42
CA SER A 325 -0.29 7.33 -3.32
C SER A 325 -0.04 6.48 -2.07
N GLU A 326 1.08 5.77 -2.02
CA GLU A 326 1.39 4.88 -0.90
C GLU A 326 2.72 5.24 -0.22
N PHE A 327 2.74 5.08 1.11
CA PHE A 327 3.95 5.10 1.92
C PHE A 327 4.11 3.75 2.61
N GLN A 328 5.20 3.03 2.31
CA GLN A 328 5.43 1.69 2.81
C GLN A 328 4.22 0.74 2.64
N GLY A 329 3.53 0.85 1.48
CA GLY A 329 2.35 0.07 1.14
C GLY A 329 1.03 0.60 1.68
N TYR A 330 1.01 1.54 2.63
CA TYR A 330 -0.22 2.16 3.15
C TYR A 330 -0.66 3.31 2.27
N HIS A 331 -1.92 3.28 1.85
CA HIS A 331 -2.49 4.23 0.92
C HIS A 331 -2.96 5.51 1.62
N GLY A 332 -2.62 6.64 1.02
CA GLY A 332 -3.31 7.90 1.22
C GLY A 332 -4.37 8.05 0.13
N ASP A 333 -5.49 8.67 0.47
CA ASP A 333 -6.63 8.88 -0.41
C ASP A 333 -7.17 10.29 -0.23
N PHE A 334 -7.44 10.99 -1.34
CA PHE A 334 -7.83 12.40 -1.27
C PHE A 334 -8.53 12.86 -2.54
N GLY A 335 -9.77 13.30 -2.41
CA GLY A 335 -10.58 13.80 -3.50
C GLY A 335 -11.00 15.25 -3.32
N ARG A 336 -10.85 16.07 -4.37
CA ARG A 336 -11.28 17.47 -4.38
C ARG A 336 -11.84 17.91 -5.73
N THR A 337 -12.61 18.97 -5.67
CA THR A 337 -13.01 19.74 -6.86
C THR A 337 -11.98 20.86 -7.08
N VAL A 338 -11.50 20.99 -8.31
CA VAL A 338 -10.53 22.00 -8.73
C VAL A 338 -11.13 22.86 -9.87
N CYS A 339 -10.87 24.15 -9.88
CA CYS A 339 -11.29 25.04 -10.96
C CYS A 339 -10.21 26.08 -11.26
N VAL A 340 -9.84 26.23 -12.52
CA VAL A 340 -9.01 27.36 -12.97
C VAL A 340 -9.93 28.56 -13.18
N GLY A 341 -9.73 29.61 -12.36
CA GLY A 341 -10.64 30.76 -12.30
C GLY A 341 -11.98 30.43 -11.63
N GLU A 342 -12.95 31.35 -11.76
CA GLU A 342 -14.24 31.22 -11.06
C GLU A 342 -15.12 30.13 -11.67
N PRO A 343 -15.61 29.16 -10.87
CA PRO A 343 -16.58 28.17 -11.32
C PRO A 343 -17.96 28.81 -11.56
N SER A 344 -18.78 28.16 -12.38
CA SER A 344 -20.14 28.60 -12.59
C SER A 344 -20.95 28.60 -11.29
N ARG A 345 -22.01 29.44 -11.22
CA ARG A 345 -22.92 29.48 -10.06
C ARG A 345 -23.49 28.10 -9.72
N LYS A 346 -23.83 27.30 -10.73
CA LYS A 346 -24.35 25.95 -10.53
C LYS A 346 -23.30 25.03 -9.94
N MET A 347 -22.05 25.12 -10.38
CA MET A 347 -20.98 24.31 -9.81
C MET A 347 -20.62 24.71 -8.36
N LYS A 348 -20.70 26.01 -8.03
CA LYS A 348 -20.61 26.44 -6.62
C LYS A 348 -21.72 25.82 -5.77
N GLN A 349 -22.96 25.82 -6.25
CA GLN A 349 -24.06 25.15 -5.55
C GLN A 349 -23.81 23.65 -5.32
N VAL A 350 -23.21 22.97 -6.31
CA VAL A 350 -22.84 21.55 -6.18
C VAL A 350 -21.79 21.35 -5.09
N THR A 351 -20.71 22.12 -5.11
CA THR A 351 -19.63 21.99 -4.10
C THR A 351 -20.10 22.39 -2.71
N ASP A 352 -20.98 23.40 -2.59
CA ASP A 352 -21.62 23.78 -1.34
C ASP A 352 -22.52 22.66 -0.81
N GLY A 353 -23.26 21.98 -1.71
CA GLY A 353 -24.10 20.82 -1.36
C GLY A 353 -23.28 19.64 -0.88
N LEU A 354 -22.15 19.30 -1.53
CA LEU A 354 -21.24 18.27 -1.05
C LEU A 354 -20.68 18.64 0.33
N SER A 355 -20.30 19.90 0.51
CA SER A 355 -19.81 20.40 1.81
C SER A 355 -20.87 20.30 2.90
N TYR A 356 -22.13 20.64 2.56
CA TYR A 356 -23.28 20.51 3.48
C TYR A 356 -23.48 19.07 3.95
N ILE A 357 -23.39 18.11 3.03
CA ILE A 357 -23.52 16.67 3.33
C ILE A 357 -22.35 16.22 4.18
N TRP A 358 -21.12 16.57 3.80
CA TRP A 358 -19.91 16.22 4.52
C TRP A 358 -19.93 16.63 5.99
N ASP A 359 -20.28 17.90 6.26
CA ASP A 359 -20.33 18.46 7.62
C ASP A 359 -21.29 17.71 8.54
N ARG A 360 -22.30 17.04 7.96
CA ARG A 360 -23.35 16.33 8.70
C ARG A 360 -23.10 14.83 8.78
N ILE A 361 -22.37 14.28 7.83
CA ILE A 361 -21.97 12.86 7.85
C ILE A 361 -20.82 12.64 8.83
N LEU A 362 -19.79 13.50 8.77
CA LEU A 362 -18.56 13.31 9.54
C LEU A 362 -18.80 13.07 11.05
N PRO A 363 -19.69 13.77 11.76
CA PRO A 363 -20.00 13.49 13.16
C PRO A 363 -20.67 12.13 13.43
N GLU A 364 -21.28 11.53 12.40
CA GLU A 364 -21.93 10.23 12.48
C GLU A 364 -21.03 9.06 12.06
N VAL A 365 -19.82 9.36 11.57
CA VAL A 365 -18.81 8.35 11.26
C VAL A 365 -18.10 7.95 12.55
N LYS A 366 -18.64 6.95 13.24
CA LYS A 366 -18.16 6.48 14.55
C LYS A 366 -18.41 5.00 14.75
N ALA A 367 -17.76 4.40 15.73
CA ALA A 367 -17.94 2.99 16.06
C ALA A 367 -19.42 2.64 16.33
N GLY A 368 -19.86 1.47 15.88
CA GLY A 368 -21.23 0.96 15.98
C GLY A 368 -22.17 1.38 14.83
N LYS A 369 -21.79 2.30 13.97
CA LYS A 369 -22.52 2.61 12.74
C LYS A 369 -22.15 1.62 11.64
N LYS A 370 -23.02 1.45 10.64
CA LYS A 370 -22.77 0.62 9.46
C LYS A 370 -22.62 1.45 8.20
N TYR A 371 -22.07 0.88 7.15
CA TYR A 371 -22.05 1.51 5.84
C TYR A 371 -23.46 1.88 5.35
N SER A 372 -24.45 1.01 5.58
CA SER A 372 -25.86 1.28 5.26
C SER A 372 -26.42 2.50 6.00
N ASP A 373 -26.01 2.75 7.26
CA ASP A 373 -26.43 3.94 8.01
C ASP A 373 -25.90 5.22 7.36
N LEU A 374 -24.63 5.21 6.92
CA LEU A 374 -24.01 6.34 6.22
C LEU A 374 -24.68 6.59 4.87
N HIS A 375 -24.99 5.54 4.10
CA HIS A 375 -25.70 5.65 2.85
C HIS A 375 -27.11 6.25 3.04
N ALA A 376 -27.87 5.77 4.03
CA ALA A 376 -29.21 6.28 4.33
C ALA A 376 -29.17 7.76 4.75
N LEU A 377 -28.21 8.13 5.61
CA LEU A 377 -28.03 9.51 6.04
C LEU A 377 -27.65 10.41 4.84
N ALA A 378 -26.70 9.97 4.00
CA ALA A 378 -26.28 10.73 2.83
C ALA A 378 -27.43 10.95 1.83
N ALA A 379 -28.24 9.93 1.58
CA ALA A 379 -29.42 10.05 0.72
C ALA A 379 -30.44 11.05 1.27
N LYS A 380 -30.69 11.02 2.61
CA LYS A 380 -31.55 11.99 3.27
C LYS A 380 -31.02 13.42 3.11
N LEU A 381 -29.75 13.64 3.43
CA LEU A 381 -29.11 14.95 3.35
C LEU A 381 -29.06 15.48 1.90
N TYR A 382 -28.85 14.59 0.93
CA TYR A 382 -28.92 14.97 -0.48
C TYR A 382 -30.31 15.48 -0.86
N GLY A 383 -31.37 14.83 -0.39
CA GLY A 383 -32.74 15.30 -0.59
C GLY A 383 -33.06 16.67 0.05
N GLU A 384 -32.27 17.10 1.02
CA GLU A 384 -32.36 18.44 1.63
C GLU A 384 -31.63 19.51 0.81
N THR A 385 -30.72 19.11 -0.09
CA THR A 385 -30.09 19.99 -1.06
C THR A 385 -31.02 20.16 -2.26
N ASN A 386 -31.00 21.29 -2.92
CA ASN A 386 -31.72 21.48 -4.17
C ASN A 386 -30.86 21.04 -5.39
N LEU A 387 -30.07 20.00 -5.22
CA LEU A 387 -29.21 19.46 -6.27
C LEU A 387 -30.02 18.51 -7.16
N ASP A 388 -29.96 18.74 -8.47
CA ASP A 388 -30.54 17.86 -9.50
C ASP A 388 -29.40 17.19 -10.28
N THR A 389 -28.63 16.36 -9.56
CA THR A 389 -27.48 15.63 -10.10
C THR A 389 -27.50 14.22 -9.57
N GLY A 390 -26.86 13.27 -10.25
CA GLY A 390 -26.60 11.98 -9.64
C GLY A 390 -25.70 12.15 -8.40
N PHE A 391 -26.02 11.46 -7.31
CA PHE A 391 -25.24 11.48 -6.09
C PHE A 391 -25.01 10.06 -5.57
N ALA A 392 -23.80 9.81 -5.14
CA ALA A 392 -23.43 8.60 -4.42
C ALA A 392 -22.44 8.94 -3.33
N ILE A 393 -22.50 8.20 -2.24
CA ILE A 393 -21.43 8.11 -1.25
C ILE A 393 -20.86 6.70 -1.30
N ASN A 394 -19.55 6.58 -1.21
CA ASN A 394 -18.88 5.30 -1.25
C ASN A 394 -17.87 5.17 -0.08
N PRO A 395 -18.34 4.92 1.15
CA PRO A 395 -17.43 4.65 2.25
C PRO A 395 -16.69 3.34 1.99
N HIS A 396 -15.37 3.34 2.13
CA HIS A 396 -14.57 2.12 2.03
C HIS A 396 -13.37 2.16 2.98
N ASN A 397 -12.95 0.98 3.43
CA ASN A 397 -11.76 0.85 4.26
C ASN A 397 -10.50 0.97 3.41
N VAL A 398 -9.53 1.75 3.89
CA VAL A 398 -8.24 1.95 3.24
C VAL A 398 -7.13 1.33 4.07
N GLY A 399 -6.14 0.72 3.41
CA GLY A 399 -5.05 0.02 4.08
C GLY A 399 -3.86 -0.21 3.16
N LEU A 400 -3.44 -1.46 3.09
CA LEU A 400 -2.43 -1.94 2.13
C LEU A 400 -3.00 -2.05 0.71
N GLN A 401 -4.28 -1.78 0.55
CA GLN A 401 -4.98 -1.56 -0.72
C GLN A 401 -5.80 -0.29 -0.59
N HIS A 402 -6.08 0.37 -1.71
CA HIS A 402 -7.02 1.47 -1.77
C HIS A 402 -8.38 1.05 -1.19
N THR A 403 -8.96 -0.05 -1.68
CA THR A 403 -10.15 -0.68 -1.10
C THR A 403 -9.73 -1.94 -0.36
N ASP A 404 -9.45 -1.79 0.95
CA ASP A 404 -8.86 -2.86 1.78
C ASP A 404 -9.89 -3.47 2.74
N GLU A 405 -10.87 -4.13 2.13
CA GLU A 405 -11.98 -4.75 2.85
C GLU A 405 -12.43 -6.06 2.19
N PRO A 406 -13.06 -6.99 2.94
CA PRO A 406 -13.59 -8.22 2.36
C PRO A 406 -14.77 -7.90 1.44
N SER A 407 -14.78 -8.48 0.22
CA SER A 407 -15.93 -8.49 -0.66
C SER A 407 -16.95 -9.54 -0.21
N ARG A 408 -18.21 -9.37 -0.60
CA ARG A 408 -19.24 -10.40 -0.41
C ARG A 408 -18.92 -11.62 -1.28
N ALA A 409 -18.93 -12.79 -0.65
CA ALA A 409 -18.61 -14.04 -1.34
C ALA A 409 -19.65 -14.46 -2.38
N ASP A 410 -20.89 -14.01 -2.23
CA ASP A 410 -22.04 -14.40 -3.05
C ASP A 410 -22.29 -13.50 -4.26
N PHE A 411 -21.70 -12.30 -4.33
CA PHE A 411 -21.93 -11.32 -5.40
C PHE A 411 -20.66 -10.88 -6.15
N GLY A 412 -19.51 -11.47 -5.85
CA GLY A 412 -18.24 -11.10 -6.47
C GLY A 412 -17.70 -9.76 -6.00
N LEU A 413 -16.74 -9.19 -6.77
CA LEU A 413 -15.91 -8.06 -6.36
C LEU A 413 -16.65 -6.75 -6.08
N TRP A 414 -17.84 -6.56 -6.64
CA TRP A 414 -18.56 -5.28 -6.59
C TRP A 414 -19.53 -5.12 -5.43
N MET A 415 -19.79 -6.20 -4.70
CA MET A 415 -20.68 -6.14 -3.55
C MET A 415 -19.86 -6.23 -2.27
N LYS A 416 -19.98 -5.20 -1.44
CA LYS A 416 -19.33 -5.12 -0.13
C LYS A 416 -20.22 -5.73 0.94
N ASP A 417 -19.62 -6.27 2.00
CA ASP A 417 -20.34 -6.55 3.23
C ASP A 417 -20.87 -5.22 3.81
N ASP A 418 -22.00 -5.25 4.51
CA ASP A 418 -22.46 -4.10 5.29
C ASP A 418 -21.65 -4.04 6.59
N ILE A 419 -20.49 -3.40 6.48
CA ILE A 419 -19.48 -3.39 7.54
C ILE A 419 -19.90 -2.46 8.68
N GLU A 420 -19.89 -3.00 9.90
CA GLU A 420 -20.00 -2.20 11.12
C GLU A 420 -18.67 -1.53 11.44
N LEU A 421 -18.71 -0.21 11.62
CA LEU A 421 -17.55 0.61 11.96
C LEU A 421 -17.05 0.25 13.36
N GLN A 422 -15.76 0.06 13.48
CA GLN A 422 -15.06 -0.24 14.73
C GLN A 422 -13.94 0.76 14.94
N GLU A 423 -13.56 0.99 16.20
CA GLU A 423 -12.41 1.81 16.54
C GLU A 423 -11.15 1.33 15.78
N ASN A 424 -10.32 2.28 15.38
CA ASN A 424 -9.10 2.05 14.61
C ASN A 424 -9.32 1.54 13.18
N MET A 425 -10.53 1.60 12.62
CA MET A 425 -10.71 1.53 11.19
C MET A 425 -10.30 2.85 10.54
N ILE A 426 -9.78 2.79 9.32
CA ILE A 426 -9.50 3.96 8.49
C ILE A 426 -10.35 3.85 7.24
N LEU A 427 -11.21 4.84 7.05
CA LEU A 427 -12.14 4.89 5.94
C LEU A 427 -11.83 6.08 5.04
N SER A 428 -11.99 5.89 3.74
CA SER A 428 -12.32 6.99 2.84
C SER A 428 -13.82 7.21 2.86
N ILE A 429 -14.22 8.47 2.92
CA ILE A 429 -15.60 8.90 2.72
C ILE A 429 -15.63 9.65 1.40
N ASP A 430 -16.01 8.93 0.36
CA ASP A 430 -15.86 9.31 -1.04
C ASP A 430 -17.21 9.74 -1.62
N MET A 431 -17.29 10.97 -2.18
CA MET A 431 -18.51 11.56 -2.76
C MET A 431 -18.23 12.13 -4.16
N PRO A 432 -18.05 11.27 -5.18
CA PRO A 432 -17.80 11.71 -6.54
C PRO A 432 -19.09 12.11 -7.25
N LEU A 433 -19.05 13.19 -8.01
CA LEU A 433 -20.10 13.62 -8.93
C LEU A 433 -19.56 13.63 -10.36
N LEU A 434 -19.76 12.50 -11.03
CA LEU A 434 -19.30 12.28 -12.39
C LEU A 434 -20.35 12.72 -13.39
N ASN A 435 -19.93 13.36 -14.49
CA ASN A 435 -20.79 13.66 -15.64
C ASN A 435 -22.12 14.33 -15.28
N ASN A 436 -22.10 15.34 -14.41
CA ASN A 436 -23.30 16.00 -13.93
C ASN A 436 -24.02 16.90 -14.99
N GLY A 437 -23.39 17.14 -16.13
CA GLY A 437 -23.97 17.92 -17.24
C GLY A 437 -24.10 19.44 -17.00
N ILE A 438 -23.58 19.95 -15.88
CA ILE A 438 -23.79 21.35 -15.45
C ILE A 438 -22.53 22.21 -15.40
N GLY A 439 -21.44 21.76 -16.02
CA GLY A 439 -20.23 22.58 -16.16
C GLY A 439 -18.94 21.96 -15.65
N GLY A 440 -18.95 20.67 -15.34
CA GLY A 440 -17.79 19.93 -14.92
C GLY A 440 -18.13 18.76 -14.02
N THR A 441 -17.14 18.23 -13.35
CA THR A 441 -17.23 17.19 -12.33
C THR A 441 -16.94 17.78 -10.97
N ALA A 442 -17.31 17.10 -9.90
CA ALA A 442 -17.02 17.50 -8.53
C ALA A 442 -16.69 16.29 -7.67
N HIS A 443 -15.90 16.49 -6.63
CA HIS A 443 -15.50 15.46 -5.68
C HIS A 443 -15.18 16.07 -4.32
N LEU A 444 -15.58 15.39 -3.29
CA LEU A 444 -15.12 15.64 -1.92
C LEU A 444 -14.89 14.30 -1.23
N GLU A 445 -13.67 14.08 -0.81
CA GLU A 445 -13.23 12.85 -0.19
C GLU A 445 -12.09 13.12 0.78
N ASP A 446 -12.15 12.50 1.95
CA ASP A 446 -11.09 12.50 2.93
C ASP A 446 -10.99 11.17 3.68
N LEU A 447 -9.77 10.84 4.14
CA LEU A 447 -9.51 9.73 5.05
C LEU A 447 -9.83 10.13 6.48
N VAL A 448 -10.54 9.24 7.18
CA VAL A 448 -10.87 9.39 8.59
C VAL A 448 -10.47 8.16 9.40
N LEU A 449 -9.95 8.37 10.60
CA LEU A 449 -9.69 7.32 11.58
C LEU A 449 -10.88 7.24 12.53
N ILE A 450 -11.51 6.08 12.61
CA ILE A 450 -12.69 5.85 13.46
C ILE A 450 -12.28 5.77 14.92
N GLY A 451 -12.86 6.63 15.73
CA GLY A 451 -12.81 6.57 17.19
C GLY A 451 -14.12 6.07 17.79
N LYS A 452 -14.16 6.00 19.12
CA LYS A 452 -15.34 5.57 19.88
C LYS A 452 -16.53 6.49 19.65
N ASP A 453 -16.33 7.80 19.78
CA ASP A 453 -17.40 8.81 19.81
C ASP A 453 -17.43 9.69 18.56
N GLY A 454 -16.56 9.43 17.60
CA GLY A 454 -16.43 10.19 16.35
C GLY A 454 -15.23 9.76 15.53
N ALA A 455 -14.96 10.46 14.44
CA ALA A 455 -13.82 10.21 13.57
C ALA A 455 -12.82 11.37 13.59
N GLU A 456 -11.54 11.04 13.52
CA GLU A 456 -10.44 11.99 13.29
C GLU A 456 -10.17 12.13 11.80
N LEU A 457 -10.17 13.36 11.29
CA LEU A 457 -9.77 13.65 9.92
C LEU A 457 -8.26 13.51 9.77
N LEU A 458 -7.81 12.61 8.89
CA LEU A 458 -6.39 12.38 8.64
C LEU A 458 -5.80 13.33 7.59
N ASN A 459 -6.60 13.73 6.62
CA ASN A 459 -6.24 14.72 5.61
C ASN A 459 -6.46 16.11 6.20
N THR A 460 -5.41 16.84 6.47
CA THR A 460 -5.48 18.20 7.04
C THR A 460 -5.70 19.24 5.95
N SER A 461 -6.90 19.35 5.41
CA SER A 461 -7.24 20.34 4.39
C SER A 461 -8.65 20.85 4.57
N ASP A 462 -8.77 22.16 4.79
CA ASP A 462 -10.06 22.85 4.87
C ASP A 462 -10.61 23.24 3.49
N ASP A 463 -9.78 23.18 2.43
CA ASP A 463 -10.18 23.56 1.08
C ASP A 463 -11.05 22.45 0.46
N ARG A 464 -12.33 22.69 0.31
CA ARG A 464 -13.27 21.76 -0.33
C ARG A 464 -13.43 22.00 -1.82
N LEU A 465 -13.17 23.24 -2.24
CA LEU A 465 -13.06 23.67 -3.63
C LEU A 465 -11.75 24.43 -3.77
N ILE A 466 -10.87 23.93 -4.63
CA ILE A 466 -9.58 24.56 -4.92
C ILE A 466 -9.76 25.45 -6.16
N ILE A 467 -9.60 26.75 -6.00
CA ILE A 467 -9.67 27.73 -7.10
C ILE A 467 -8.24 28.23 -7.35
N VAL A 468 -7.79 28.13 -8.61
CA VAL A 468 -6.43 28.53 -9.05
C VAL A 468 -6.47 29.49 -10.22
#